data_eced7c66a376635037c5c309104b7a46
#
_entry.id   eced7c66a376635037c5c309104b7a46
#
_cell.length_a   1.000
_cell.length_b   1.000
_cell.length_c   1.000
_cell.angle_alpha   90.00
_cell.angle_beta   90.00
_cell.angle_gamma   90.00
#
_symmetry.space_group_name_H-M   'P 1'
#
loop_
_entity.id
_entity.type
_entity.pdbx_description
1 polymer ?
#
loop_
_entity_poly.entity_id
_entity_poly.type
_entity_poly.pdbx_seq_one_letter_code
_entity_poly.pdbx_strand_id
1 'polypeptide(L)'
;LFTQEGNRTICLPFGIRGRRQYEQVILTIQAMQTTKAADSDEQTAVATPLWQQRDPDMIPGQKKTVECALGTLEYSVWEASHGLEKNQEVPTNQYTKWFDYDKIKKCPTIRTRQTGDYLTIADGRGGMIRKSLKSYFVDQKIPRKERDRLPILAEDDHVLWVMGYRISEYYKVTENTKRILKVQLIRKEFA
;
A
#
# COMPACT_ATOMS: atom_id res chain seq x y z
N LEU A 1 8.41 24.49 -23.52
CA LEU A 1 8.49 23.04 -23.84
C LEU A 1 7.59 22.18 -22.95
N PHE A 2 7.15 22.65 -21.78
CA PHE A 2 6.29 21.94 -20.81
C PHE A 2 4.96 22.68 -20.56
N THR A 3 4.44 23.38 -21.54
CA THR A 3 3.24 24.22 -21.40
C THR A 3 1.92 23.50 -21.58
N GLN A 4 1.92 22.23 -22.04
CA GLN A 4 0.68 21.44 -22.21
C GLN A 4 0.50 20.45 -21.07
N GLU A 5 -0.75 20.22 -20.66
CA GLU A 5 -1.11 19.24 -19.65
C GLU A 5 -0.76 17.81 -20.09
N GLY A 6 -0.21 17.00 -19.18
CA GLY A 6 0.08 15.58 -19.40
C GLY A 6 1.52 15.19 -19.09
N ASN A 7 1.76 13.88 -19.09
CA ASN A 7 3.08 13.28 -18.87
C ASN A 7 3.88 13.28 -20.18
N ARG A 8 4.91 14.09 -20.28
CA ARG A 8 5.82 14.13 -21.44
C ARG A 8 7.26 13.85 -21.03
N THR A 9 7.99 13.23 -21.93
CA THR A 9 9.43 12.99 -21.80
C THR A 9 10.15 13.67 -22.97
N ILE A 10 11.20 14.40 -22.68
CA ILE A 10 12.11 15.01 -23.66
C ILE A 10 13.53 14.53 -23.40
N CYS A 11 14.30 14.37 -24.45
CA CYS A 11 15.73 14.12 -24.36
C CYS A 11 16.45 15.45 -24.57
N LEU A 12 17.32 15.80 -23.64
CA LEU A 12 18.17 16.95 -23.68
C LEU A 12 19.61 16.54 -24.03
N PRO A 13 20.48 17.46 -24.50
CA PRO A 13 21.90 17.18 -24.69
C PRO A 13 22.55 16.60 -23.43
N PHE A 14 23.72 15.97 -23.59
CA PHE A 14 24.52 15.39 -22.49
C PHE A 14 23.86 14.22 -21.74
N GLY A 15 22.96 13.46 -22.42
CA GLY A 15 22.31 12.29 -21.80
C GLY A 15 21.30 12.65 -20.69
N ILE A 16 20.84 13.89 -20.64
CA ILE A 16 19.82 14.30 -19.70
C ILE A 16 18.45 13.99 -20.28
N ARG A 17 17.62 13.34 -19.48
CA ARG A 17 16.20 13.10 -19.79
C ARG A 17 15.32 13.92 -18.87
N GLY A 18 14.59 14.85 -19.44
CA GLY A 18 13.56 15.62 -18.73
C GLY A 18 12.19 14.93 -18.85
N ARG A 19 11.53 14.69 -17.73
CA ARG A 19 10.20 14.12 -17.72
C ARG A 19 9.28 15.00 -16.86
N ARG A 20 8.19 15.45 -17.46
CA ARG A 20 7.09 16.05 -16.70
C ARG A 20 6.20 14.94 -16.16
N GLN A 21 5.86 15.05 -14.88
CA GLN A 21 4.99 14.14 -14.19
C GLN A 21 4.04 14.95 -13.30
N TYR A 22 2.82 15.16 -13.81
CA TYR A 22 1.85 16.10 -13.22
C TYR A 22 2.46 17.51 -13.08
N GLU A 23 2.62 18.02 -11.88
CA GLU A 23 3.16 19.36 -11.57
C GLU A 23 4.69 19.38 -11.35
N GLN A 24 5.34 18.22 -11.47
CA GLN A 24 6.79 18.09 -11.26
C GLN A 24 7.53 17.87 -12.57
N VAL A 25 8.74 18.43 -12.68
CA VAL A 25 9.69 18.12 -13.75
C VAL A 25 10.89 17.40 -13.14
N ILE A 26 11.10 16.16 -13.57
CA ILE A 26 12.18 15.30 -13.12
C ILE A 26 13.26 15.31 -14.20
N LEU A 27 14.48 15.70 -13.83
CA LEU A 27 15.65 15.61 -14.68
C LEU A 27 16.50 14.41 -14.23
N THR A 28 16.78 13.47 -15.14
CA THR A 28 17.62 12.32 -14.88
C THR A 28 18.81 12.33 -15.81
N ILE A 29 20.02 12.21 -15.27
CA ILE A 29 21.24 12.02 -16.05
C ILE A 29 21.38 10.53 -16.31
N GLN A 30 21.38 10.13 -17.60
CA GLN A 30 21.64 8.77 -18.00
C GLN A 30 23.17 8.62 -18.14
N ALA A 31 23.84 8.04 -17.14
CA ALA A 31 25.24 7.63 -17.32
C ALA A 31 25.29 6.64 -18.48
N MET A 32 26.20 6.87 -19.43
CA MET A 32 26.44 5.96 -20.55
C MET A 32 26.87 4.59 -20.00
N GLN A 33 25.95 3.69 -19.84
CA GLN A 33 26.26 2.25 -19.76
C GLN A 33 25.85 1.61 -21.07
N THR A 34 26.86 1.34 -21.89
CA THR A 34 26.81 0.44 -23.02
C THR A 34 26.56 -0.97 -22.51
N THR A 35 25.31 -1.36 -22.42
CA THR A 35 24.88 -2.75 -22.58
C THR A 35 23.38 -2.74 -22.87
N LYS A 36 23.00 -3.31 -24.02
CA LYS A 36 21.64 -3.73 -24.29
C LYS A 36 21.26 -4.76 -23.25
N ALA A 37 20.54 -4.35 -22.22
CA ALA A 37 19.80 -5.27 -21.38
C ALA A 37 18.32 -5.07 -21.68
N ALA A 38 17.71 -6.15 -22.11
CA ALA A 38 16.28 -6.26 -22.38
C ALA A 38 15.47 -5.74 -21.21
N ASP A 39 14.40 -4.99 -21.52
CA ASP A 39 13.30 -4.65 -20.60
C ASP A 39 12.60 -5.95 -20.14
N SER A 40 13.18 -6.62 -19.18
CA SER A 40 12.59 -7.79 -18.50
C SER A 40 12.96 -7.80 -17.02
N ASP A 41 12.66 -6.70 -16.33
CA ASP A 41 12.51 -6.71 -14.87
C ASP A 41 11.01 -6.65 -14.53
N GLU A 42 10.26 -7.62 -14.99
CA GLU A 42 9.08 -8.08 -14.27
C GLU A 42 9.54 -8.81 -12.99
N GLN A 43 10.02 -8.06 -12.03
CA GLN A 43 10.00 -8.53 -10.66
C GLN A 43 8.54 -8.54 -10.23
N THR A 44 7.86 -9.61 -10.61
CA THR A 44 6.58 -9.99 -10.03
C THR A 44 6.83 -10.18 -8.54
N ALA A 45 6.47 -9.18 -7.74
CA ALA A 45 6.65 -9.26 -6.31
C ALA A 45 5.90 -10.50 -5.82
N VAL A 46 6.65 -11.50 -5.36
CA VAL A 46 6.08 -12.75 -4.84
C VAL A 46 5.08 -12.40 -3.77
N ALA A 47 3.84 -12.89 -3.92
CA ALA A 47 2.79 -12.67 -2.94
C ALA A 47 3.18 -13.33 -1.62
N THR A 48 3.33 -12.53 -0.57
CA THR A 48 3.72 -13.00 0.76
C THR A 48 2.51 -12.95 1.68
N PRO A 49 2.03 -14.09 2.20
CA PRO A 49 0.94 -14.10 3.16
C PRO A 49 1.35 -13.43 4.46
N LEU A 50 0.44 -12.66 5.08
CA LEU A 50 0.69 -12.00 6.36
C LEU A 50 0.84 -13.03 7.49
N TRP A 51 0.08 -14.14 7.39
CA TRP A 51 0.21 -15.33 8.25
C TRP A 51 -0.03 -16.59 7.41
N GLN A 52 0.57 -17.70 7.81
CA GLN A 52 0.38 -18.97 7.09
C GLN A 52 -0.99 -19.59 7.38
N GLN A 53 -1.44 -19.49 8.62
CA GLN A 53 -2.75 -19.93 9.07
C GLN A 53 -3.31 -18.86 10.02
N ARG A 54 -4.62 -18.57 9.90
CA ARG A 54 -5.29 -17.71 10.87
C ARG A 54 -5.18 -18.39 12.23
N ASP A 55 -4.36 -17.79 13.07
CA ASP A 55 -4.11 -18.31 14.41
C ASP A 55 -5.27 -17.86 15.30
N PRO A 56 -6.20 -18.77 15.66
CA PRO A 56 -7.28 -18.43 16.54
C PRO A 56 -6.79 -18.09 17.95
N ASP A 57 -5.60 -18.60 18.31
CA ASP A 57 -4.96 -18.45 19.62
C ASP A 57 -3.85 -17.39 19.60
N MET A 58 -3.91 -16.43 18.66
CA MET A 58 -2.95 -15.34 18.68
C MET A 58 -3.01 -14.63 20.02
N ILE A 59 -1.99 -14.80 20.84
CA ILE A 59 -1.89 -14.21 22.17
C ILE A 59 -1.99 -12.68 22.01
N PRO A 60 -2.96 -12.02 22.67
CA PRO A 60 -3.10 -10.58 22.59
C PRO A 60 -1.79 -9.87 22.89
N GLY A 61 -1.38 -8.96 22.00
CA GLY A 61 -0.14 -8.21 22.12
C GLY A 61 1.12 -8.91 21.63
N GLN A 62 1.08 -10.21 21.29
CA GLN A 62 2.23 -10.88 20.69
C GLN A 62 2.53 -10.28 19.32
N LYS A 63 3.77 -9.85 19.14
CA LYS A 63 4.27 -9.33 17.88
C LYS A 63 4.80 -10.47 17.01
N LYS A 64 4.40 -10.48 15.76
CA LYS A 64 4.91 -11.36 14.71
C LYS A 64 5.47 -10.52 13.58
N THR A 65 6.41 -11.07 12.83
CA THR A 65 7.08 -10.37 11.72
C THR A 65 7.00 -11.18 10.43
N VAL A 66 6.90 -10.47 9.32
CA VAL A 66 6.94 -11.04 7.97
C VAL A 66 7.87 -10.18 7.11
N GLU A 67 8.84 -10.82 6.46
CA GLU A 67 9.70 -10.16 5.49
C GLU A 67 8.98 -9.99 4.15
N CYS A 68 9.09 -8.79 3.58
CA CYS A 68 8.56 -8.49 2.25
C CYS A 68 9.54 -7.61 1.46
N ALA A 69 9.24 -7.36 0.20
CA ALA A 69 10.10 -6.56 -0.69
C ALA A 69 10.39 -5.13 -0.18
N LEU A 70 9.57 -4.58 0.72
CA LEU A 70 9.74 -3.23 1.28
C LEU A 70 10.50 -3.20 2.61
N GLY A 71 10.72 -4.34 3.23
CA GLY A 71 11.26 -4.45 4.58
C GLY A 71 10.48 -5.46 5.40
N THR A 72 10.49 -5.28 6.71
CA THR A 72 9.80 -6.15 7.66
C THR A 72 8.44 -5.56 8.01
N LEU A 73 7.36 -6.32 7.87
CA LEU A 73 6.09 -6.01 8.49
C LEU A 73 6.03 -6.64 9.88
N GLU A 74 5.80 -5.81 10.89
CA GLU A 74 5.44 -6.26 12.23
C GLU A 74 3.92 -6.19 12.37
N TYR A 75 3.30 -7.24 12.90
CA TYR A 75 1.88 -7.23 13.19
C TYR A 75 1.57 -7.86 14.55
N SER A 76 0.48 -7.39 15.15
CA SER A 76 -0.04 -7.92 16.43
C SER A 76 -1.56 -7.75 16.47
N VAL A 77 -2.23 -8.61 17.23
CA VAL A 77 -3.67 -8.52 17.48
C VAL A 77 -3.92 -8.25 18.95
N TRP A 78 -4.85 -7.36 19.24
CA TRP A 78 -5.28 -7.05 20.62
C TRP A 78 -6.79 -7.06 20.72
N GLU A 79 -7.27 -7.29 21.94
CA GLU A 79 -8.67 -7.04 22.26
C GLU A 79 -8.88 -5.55 22.52
N ALA A 80 -9.90 -4.98 21.88
CA ALA A 80 -10.33 -3.63 22.17
C ALA A 80 -11.13 -3.67 23.49
N SER A 81 -10.46 -3.41 24.61
CA SER A 81 -11.13 -3.35 25.92
C SER A 81 -12.12 -2.19 25.92
N HIS A 82 -13.42 -2.50 25.93
CA HIS A 82 -14.53 -1.56 26.07
C HIS A 82 -14.56 -0.34 25.12
N GLY A 83 -14.39 -0.59 23.81
CA GLY A 83 -14.21 0.46 22.84
C GLY A 83 -12.77 0.99 22.87
N LEU A 84 -12.39 1.71 21.85
CA LEU A 84 -11.12 2.46 21.89
C LEU A 84 -11.19 3.37 23.12
N GLU A 85 -10.37 3.10 24.16
CA GLU A 85 -10.26 4.02 25.28
C GLU A 85 -10.08 5.43 24.70
N LYS A 86 -10.76 6.43 25.24
CA LYS A 86 -10.78 7.82 24.74
C LYS A 86 -9.39 8.42 24.46
N ASN A 87 -8.33 7.74 24.90
CA ASN A 87 -6.93 8.12 24.78
C ASN A 87 -6.11 7.26 23.78
N GLN A 88 -6.69 6.23 23.15
CA GLN A 88 -5.99 5.48 22.10
C GLN A 88 -6.28 6.10 20.73
N GLU A 89 -5.46 7.05 20.34
CA GLU A 89 -5.52 7.62 19.00
C GLU A 89 -5.12 6.58 17.95
N VAL A 90 -6.00 6.35 16.97
CA VAL A 90 -5.67 5.54 15.81
C VAL A 90 -4.48 6.17 15.10
N PRO A 91 -3.36 5.44 14.89
CA PRO A 91 -2.18 6.03 14.29
C PRO A 91 -2.48 6.66 12.93
N THR A 92 -2.21 7.94 12.80
CA THR A 92 -2.26 8.65 11.51
C THR A 92 -1.00 8.42 10.69
N ASN A 93 0.00 7.76 11.29
CA ASN A 93 1.27 7.44 10.66
C ASN A 93 1.07 6.66 9.36
N GLN A 94 1.85 7.03 8.34
CA GLN A 94 1.80 6.46 7.00
C GLN A 94 2.17 4.97 6.96
N TYR A 95 2.98 4.52 7.90
CA TYR A 95 3.54 3.15 7.95
C TYR A 95 2.99 2.29 9.07
N THR A 96 2.08 2.80 9.89
CA THR A 96 1.38 2.02 10.91
C THR A 96 -0.12 2.16 10.69
N LYS A 97 -0.83 1.03 10.59
CA LYS A 97 -2.27 1.00 10.39
C LYS A 97 -2.93 -0.01 11.31
N TRP A 98 -4.15 0.34 11.74
CA TRP A 98 -5.03 -0.50 12.54
C TRP A 98 -6.23 -0.92 11.73
N PHE A 99 -6.59 -2.19 11.86
CA PHE A 99 -7.70 -2.80 11.14
C PHE A 99 -8.63 -3.52 12.12
N ASP A 100 -9.89 -3.57 11.80
CA ASP A 100 -10.85 -4.42 12.45
C ASP A 100 -10.56 -5.88 12.07
N TYR A 101 -9.94 -6.62 13.00
CA TYR A 101 -9.51 -8.00 12.76
C TYR A 101 -10.67 -8.94 12.45
N ASP A 102 -11.84 -8.69 13.03
CA ASP A 102 -13.02 -9.55 12.87
C ASP A 102 -13.64 -9.45 11.48
N LYS A 103 -13.38 -8.36 10.76
CA LYS A 103 -13.79 -8.19 9.36
C LYS A 103 -12.91 -8.94 8.38
N ILE A 104 -11.69 -9.31 8.75
CA ILE A 104 -10.77 -10.07 7.91
C ILE A 104 -11.15 -11.56 8.02
N LYS A 105 -11.53 -12.19 6.92
CA LYS A 105 -12.00 -13.59 6.90
C LYS A 105 -10.95 -14.56 6.41
N LYS A 106 -10.09 -14.13 5.48
CA LYS A 106 -9.00 -14.92 4.91
C LYS A 106 -7.65 -14.31 5.28
N CYS A 107 -6.58 -15.03 4.98
CA CYS A 107 -5.23 -14.52 5.17
C CYS A 107 -4.94 -13.38 4.19
N PRO A 108 -4.69 -12.15 4.65
CA PRO A 108 -4.26 -11.09 3.77
C PRO A 108 -2.85 -11.37 3.22
N THR A 109 -2.61 -10.99 2.00
CA THR A 109 -1.33 -11.14 1.31
C THR A 109 -0.72 -9.78 1.00
N ILE A 110 0.59 -9.70 1.15
CA ILE A 110 1.39 -8.57 0.69
C ILE A 110 1.80 -8.88 -0.75
N ARG A 111 1.38 -8.06 -1.67
CA ARG A 111 1.64 -8.24 -3.11
C ARG A 111 1.54 -6.92 -3.86
N THR A 112 1.87 -6.91 -5.11
CA THR A 112 1.52 -5.81 -6.03
C THR A 112 0.08 -5.95 -6.50
N ARG A 113 -0.43 -4.90 -7.15
CA ARG A 113 -1.80 -4.89 -7.66
C ARG A 113 -2.09 -6.01 -8.66
N GLN A 114 -3.31 -6.47 -8.66
CA GLN A 114 -3.85 -7.41 -9.64
C GLN A 114 -5.11 -6.84 -10.32
N THR A 115 -5.50 -7.45 -11.42
CA THR A 115 -6.77 -7.12 -12.09
C THR A 115 -7.93 -7.52 -11.19
N GLY A 116 -8.88 -6.62 -11.00
CA GLY A 116 -10.03 -6.85 -10.12
C GLY A 116 -9.90 -6.19 -8.75
N ASP A 117 -8.70 -5.84 -8.31
CA ASP A 117 -8.46 -5.21 -7.01
C ASP A 117 -9.30 -3.94 -6.82
N TYR A 118 -9.86 -3.81 -5.62
CA TYR A 118 -10.66 -2.67 -5.23
C TYR A 118 -10.45 -2.25 -3.78
N LEU A 119 -10.78 -1.00 -3.51
CA LEU A 119 -10.91 -0.42 -2.17
C LEU A 119 -12.37 -0.12 -1.88
N THR A 120 -12.75 -0.17 -0.62
CA THR A 120 -13.97 0.46 -0.14
C THR A 120 -13.67 1.87 0.32
N ILE A 121 -14.39 2.84 -0.18
CA ILE A 121 -14.26 4.26 0.21
C ILE A 121 -15.59 4.80 0.71
N ALA A 122 -15.56 5.84 1.55
CA ALA A 122 -16.76 6.55 1.96
C ALA A 122 -17.40 7.26 0.75
N ASP A 123 -18.73 7.21 0.66
CA ASP A 123 -19.50 7.88 -0.40
C ASP A 123 -19.85 9.34 -0.07
N GLY A 124 -19.42 9.83 1.10
CA GLY A 124 -19.74 11.19 1.58
C GLY A 124 -21.15 11.34 2.14
N ARG A 125 -21.99 10.29 2.12
CA ARG A 125 -23.37 10.28 2.63
C ARG A 125 -23.55 9.32 3.82
N GLY A 126 -22.43 8.85 4.39
CA GLY A 126 -22.42 7.86 5.48
C GLY A 126 -22.41 6.41 5.00
N GLY A 127 -22.40 6.15 3.70
CA GLY A 127 -22.27 4.84 3.09
C GLY A 127 -20.86 4.54 2.60
N MET A 128 -20.70 3.35 2.03
CA MET A 128 -19.43 2.90 1.44
C MET A 128 -19.66 2.40 0.01
N ILE A 129 -18.74 2.74 -0.89
CA ILE A 129 -18.73 2.28 -2.27
C ILE A 129 -17.41 1.58 -2.63
N ARG A 130 -17.50 0.62 -3.54
CA ARG A 130 -16.33 -0.03 -4.13
C ARG A 130 -15.72 0.90 -5.17
N LYS A 131 -14.41 1.08 -5.08
CA LYS A 131 -13.61 1.81 -6.07
C LYS A 131 -12.49 0.93 -6.56
N SER A 132 -12.39 0.72 -7.88
CA SER A 132 -11.30 -0.06 -8.43
C SER A 132 -9.94 0.55 -8.05
N LEU A 133 -8.95 -0.30 -7.75
CA LEU A 133 -7.61 0.16 -7.39
C LEU A 133 -6.98 0.96 -8.53
N LYS A 134 -7.29 0.60 -9.79
CA LYS A 134 -6.86 1.35 -10.97
C LYS A 134 -7.37 2.79 -10.93
N SER A 135 -8.68 2.99 -10.68
CA SER A 135 -9.28 4.33 -10.59
C SER A 135 -8.71 5.12 -9.41
N TYR A 136 -8.54 4.45 -8.27
CA TYR A 136 -7.92 5.05 -7.09
C TYR A 136 -6.52 5.60 -7.40
N PHE A 137 -5.67 4.83 -8.08
CA PHE A 137 -4.32 5.27 -8.45
C PHE A 137 -4.31 6.45 -9.41
N VAL A 138 -5.30 6.53 -10.31
CA VAL A 138 -5.46 7.68 -11.22
C VAL A 138 -5.82 8.93 -10.43
N ASP A 139 -6.81 8.84 -9.53
CA ASP A 139 -7.27 9.97 -8.72
C ASP A 139 -6.18 10.48 -7.77
N GLN A 140 -5.37 9.56 -7.22
CA GLN A 140 -4.23 9.92 -6.39
C GLN A 140 -3.01 10.38 -7.20
N LYS A 141 -3.16 10.52 -8.54
CA LYS A 141 -2.08 10.95 -9.46
C LYS A 141 -0.81 10.10 -9.33
N ILE A 142 -0.93 8.83 -8.90
CA ILE A 142 0.21 7.93 -8.76
C ILE A 142 0.76 7.62 -10.15
N PRO A 143 2.06 7.79 -10.39
CA PRO A 143 2.68 7.54 -11.68
C PRO A 143 2.54 6.09 -12.14
N ARG A 144 2.30 5.87 -13.44
CA ARG A 144 2.07 4.51 -13.97
C ARG A 144 3.17 3.52 -13.59
N LYS A 145 4.45 3.93 -13.65
CA LYS A 145 5.59 3.06 -13.29
C LYS A 145 5.62 2.66 -11.82
N GLU A 146 5.05 3.47 -10.95
CA GLU A 146 4.98 3.18 -9.51
C GLU A 146 3.80 2.27 -9.18
N ARG A 147 2.69 2.35 -9.93
CA ARG A 147 1.48 1.56 -9.69
C ARG A 147 1.73 0.06 -9.67
N ASP A 148 2.64 -0.41 -10.56
CA ASP A 148 2.95 -1.83 -10.72
C ASP A 148 3.92 -2.34 -9.64
N ARG A 149 4.61 -1.43 -8.95
CA ARG A 149 5.57 -1.72 -7.88
C ARG A 149 5.05 -1.42 -6.49
N LEU A 150 3.94 -0.67 -6.41
CA LEU A 150 3.37 -0.26 -5.13
C LEU A 150 2.78 -1.48 -4.41
N PRO A 151 3.28 -1.81 -3.21
CA PRO A 151 2.76 -2.94 -2.48
C PRO A 151 1.45 -2.60 -1.81
N ILE A 152 0.61 -3.61 -1.75
CA ILE A 152 -0.67 -3.58 -1.08
C ILE A 152 -0.77 -4.75 -0.11
N LEU A 153 -1.59 -4.59 0.92
CA LEU A 153 -2.09 -5.67 1.75
C LEU A 153 -3.52 -5.95 1.31
N ALA A 154 -3.82 -7.16 0.86
CA ALA A 154 -5.13 -7.49 0.30
C ALA A 154 -5.62 -8.86 0.75
N GLU A 155 -6.93 -8.98 0.98
CA GLU A 155 -7.67 -10.22 1.17
C GLU A 155 -8.38 -10.53 -0.14
N ASP A 156 -7.89 -11.53 -0.88
CA ASP A 156 -8.28 -11.77 -2.27
C ASP A 156 -8.14 -10.48 -3.12
N ASP A 157 -9.24 -9.99 -3.70
CA ASP A 157 -9.32 -8.76 -4.49
C ASP A 157 -9.66 -7.49 -3.66
N HIS A 158 -10.03 -7.65 -2.39
CA HIS A 158 -10.33 -6.54 -1.50
C HIS A 158 -9.07 -6.03 -0.80
N VAL A 159 -8.61 -4.85 -1.19
CA VAL A 159 -7.42 -4.23 -0.64
C VAL A 159 -7.70 -3.65 0.75
N LEU A 160 -6.98 -4.11 1.76
CA LEU A 160 -7.00 -3.56 3.11
C LEU A 160 -6.24 -2.23 3.17
N TRP A 161 -5.03 -2.25 2.58
CA TRP A 161 -4.11 -1.13 2.67
C TRP A 161 -3.28 -0.97 1.41
N VAL A 162 -3.28 0.20 0.85
CA VAL A 162 -2.28 0.65 -0.13
C VAL A 162 -1.15 1.25 0.67
N MET A 163 -0.01 0.54 0.76
CA MET A 163 1.10 0.90 1.65
C MET A 163 1.66 2.28 1.31
N GLY A 164 1.82 3.11 2.34
CA GLY A 164 2.20 4.51 2.16
C GLY A 164 1.05 5.47 1.82
N TYR A 165 -0.16 4.94 1.58
CA TYR A 165 -1.34 5.74 1.24
C TYR A 165 -2.48 5.49 2.24
N ARG A 166 -3.59 4.89 1.81
CA ARG A 166 -4.78 4.74 2.63
C ARG A 166 -5.17 3.29 2.88
N ILE A 167 -5.99 3.09 3.90
CA ILE A 167 -6.71 1.84 4.15
C ILE A 167 -8.12 1.92 3.57
N SER A 168 -8.71 0.75 3.30
CA SER A 168 -10.11 0.62 2.91
C SER A 168 -11.03 0.95 4.09
N GLU A 169 -12.10 1.69 3.84
CA GLU A 169 -13.10 2.07 4.87
C GLU A 169 -13.71 0.85 5.55
N TYR A 170 -13.92 -0.24 4.80
CA TYR A 170 -14.51 -1.47 5.33
C TYR A 170 -13.73 -2.04 6.51
N TYR A 171 -12.40 -2.01 6.46
CA TYR A 171 -11.55 -2.60 7.49
C TYR A 171 -11.16 -1.62 8.60
N LYS A 172 -11.63 -0.40 8.57
CA LYS A 172 -11.36 0.55 9.65
C LYS A 172 -11.90 0.09 10.98
N VAL A 173 -11.15 0.41 12.02
CA VAL A 173 -11.56 0.26 13.40
C VAL A 173 -12.71 1.22 13.68
N THR A 174 -13.71 0.73 14.38
CA THR A 174 -14.91 1.47 14.82
C THR A 174 -15.15 1.24 16.30
N GLU A 175 -16.10 1.93 16.89
CA GLU A 175 -16.50 1.75 18.31
C GLU A 175 -16.97 0.31 18.62
N ASN A 176 -17.43 -0.42 17.60
CA ASN A 176 -17.92 -1.79 17.73
C ASN A 176 -16.82 -2.85 17.48
N THR A 177 -15.60 -2.45 17.18
CA THR A 177 -14.48 -3.36 16.93
C THR A 177 -14.08 -4.06 18.22
N LYS A 178 -14.06 -5.39 18.20
CA LYS A 178 -13.67 -6.21 19.36
C LYS A 178 -12.19 -6.53 19.37
N ARG A 179 -11.60 -6.79 18.21
CA ARG A 179 -10.18 -7.11 18.04
C ARG A 179 -9.55 -6.23 16.98
N ILE A 180 -8.38 -5.71 17.28
CA ILE A 180 -7.63 -4.80 16.43
C ILE A 180 -6.38 -5.50 15.92
N LEU A 181 -6.21 -5.56 14.58
CA LEU A 181 -4.95 -5.91 13.95
C LEU A 181 -4.13 -4.65 13.72
N LYS A 182 -3.03 -4.53 14.41
CA LYS A 182 -1.99 -3.52 14.12
C LYS A 182 -1.02 -4.10 13.11
N VAL A 183 -0.72 -3.35 12.05
CA VAL A 183 0.33 -3.66 11.08
C VAL A 183 1.25 -2.45 10.97
N GLN A 184 2.54 -2.68 11.09
CA GLN A 184 3.57 -1.66 11.00
C GLN A 184 4.64 -2.08 9.99
N LEU A 185 4.92 -1.23 9.01
CA LEU A 185 6.02 -1.42 8.08
C LEU A 185 7.29 -0.80 8.67
N ILE A 186 8.26 -1.65 8.96
CA ILE A 186 9.62 -1.26 9.34
C ILE A 186 10.44 -1.26 8.04
N ARG A 187 10.75 -0.08 7.54
CA ARG A 187 11.58 0.05 6.34
C ARG A 187 13.00 -0.43 6.63
N LYS A 188 13.59 -1.18 5.71
CA LYS A 188 15.05 -1.35 5.70
C LYS A 188 15.65 -0.01 5.30
N GLU A 189 16.38 0.62 6.21
CA GLU A 189 17.28 1.70 5.82
C GLU A 189 18.35 1.09 4.91
N PHE A 190 18.33 1.44 3.65
CA PHE A 190 19.46 1.14 2.77
C PHE A 190 20.58 2.12 3.15
N ALA A 191 21.60 1.59 3.80
CA ALA A 191 22.84 2.29 4.04
C ALA A 191 23.57 2.57 2.72
#